data_b4bfc868439fa8ce26f58fa4932d5edb
#
_entry.id   b4bfc868439fa8ce26f58fa4932d5edb
#
_cell.length_a   1.000
_cell.length_b   1.000
_cell.length_c   1.000
_cell.angle_alpha   90.00
_cell.angle_beta   90.00
_cell.angle_gamma   90.00
#
_symmetry.space_group_name_H-M   'P 1'
#
loop_
_entity.id
_entity.type
_entity.pdbx_description
1 polymer ?
#
loop_
_entity_poly.entity_id
_entity_poly.type
_entity_poly.pdbx_seq_one_letter_code
_entity_poly.pdbx_strand_id
1 'polypeptide(L)'
;MEPYSQTGVAPDDQPNQNDSGMSTQGALLTRSIYGGVLMGLANLVPGISGGTMLLAAGIYPRFINAISDVTRFRFRFQSLLVLGSVVAAAGVAILLFAGLLKSLVVEHRWVMYSLFIGLTLGGVPLVYKMVKPLSARSIVAAALAFGSMVGLALMQQYGIAGSGSKSFIMMVVAGLAGASAMILPGVSGGYLLLLLGQYVPILGGIDRFKDALKARDLSAAMEPSLSVVLPVGIGVVLGVVVVGNLLKWLLEKHREPTLGALLGLLLGSTIGLWPFQDGVAPQIGDTIKGQEVTAETIDEIDKEDWKTEFFSPSATQAGSSVALVLLGLGITIGVSRLGGEE
;
A
#
# COMPACT_ATOMS: atom_id res chain seq x y z
N MET A 1 50.70 -52.56 -29.10
CA MET A 1 50.48 -52.22 -27.68
C MET A 1 51.08 -50.84 -27.45
N GLU A 2 50.25 -49.83 -27.53
CA GLU A 2 50.64 -48.48 -27.16
C GLU A 2 49.70 -48.02 -26.03
N PRO A 3 50.21 -47.36 -24.99
CA PRO A 3 49.41 -46.96 -23.85
C PRO A 3 48.72 -45.60 -24.11
N TYR A 4 47.45 -45.56 -23.79
CA TYR A 4 46.59 -44.34 -23.71
C TYR A 4 47.19 -43.32 -22.80
N SER A 5 47.48 -42.10 -23.35
CA SER A 5 47.78 -40.92 -22.56
C SER A 5 46.51 -40.35 -21.95
N GLN A 6 46.44 -40.35 -20.64
CA GLN A 6 45.44 -39.59 -19.87
C GLN A 6 45.81 -38.11 -19.92
N THR A 7 45.10 -37.33 -20.69
CA THR A 7 45.10 -35.88 -20.55
C THR A 7 44.31 -35.49 -19.30
N GLY A 8 45.00 -35.03 -18.26
CA GLY A 8 44.43 -34.48 -17.04
C GLY A 8 43.60 -33.23 -17.36
N VAL A 9 42.30 -33.33 -17.14
CA VAL A 9 41.43 -32.17 -17.00
C VAL A 9 41.65 -31.66 -15.59
N ALA A 10 42.11 -30.42 -15.45
CA ALA A 10 42.25 -29.74 -14.17
C ALA A 10 40.88 -29.58 -13.50
N PRO A 11 40.76 -29.88 -12.20
CA PRO A 11 39.53 -29.68 -11.48
C PRO A 11 39.51 -28.27 -10.87
N ASP A 12 39.22 -27.25 -11.68
CA ASP A 12 38.97 -25.91 -11.10
C ASP A 12 38.28 -25.00 -12.13
N ASP A 13 36.99 -25.24 -12.36
CA ASP A 13 36.07 -24.23 -12.89
C ASP A 13 34.63 -24.65 -12.59
N GLN A 14 34.33 -25.01 -11.33
CA GLN A 14 32.97 -25.00 -10.85
C GLN A 14 32.68 -23.60 -10.35
N PRO A 15 31.68 -22.88 -10.90
CA PRO A 15 31.26 -21.59 -10.35
C PRO A 15 30.88 -21.75 -8.90
N ASN A 16 31.53 -20.99 -8.05
CA ASN A 16 31.37 -21.02 -6.61
C ASN A 16 29.86 -20.83 -6.25
N GLN A 17 29.22 -21.87 -5.76
CA GLN A 17 27.79 -21.83 -5.40
C GLN A 17 27.47 -20.75 -4.35
N ASN A 18 28.48 -20.21 -3.66
CA ASN A 18 28.35 -19.11 -2.71
C ASN A 18 28.18 -17.75 -3.43
N ASP A 19 28.76 -17.55 -4.61
CA ASP A 19 28.64 -16.27 -5.34
C ASP A 19 27.26 -16.10 -5.98
N SER A 20 26.64 -17.19 -6.46
CA SER A 20 25.26 -17.16 -6.98
C SER A 20 24.24 -16.89 -5.86
N GLY A 21 24.45 -17.44 -4.67
CA GLY A 21 23.60 -17.21 -3.51
C GLY A 21 23.68 -15.78 -2.97
N MET A 22 24.88 -15.18 -2.95
CA MET A 22 25.08 -13.80 -2.49
C MET A 22 24.52 -12.78 -3.48
N SER A 23 24.68 -12.99 -4.78
CA SER A 23 24.07 -12.12 -5.80
C SER A 23 22.54 -12.13 -5.76
N THR A 24 21.94 -13.30 -5.52
CA THR A 24 20.47 -13.45 -5.38
C THR A 24 19.96 -12.79 -4.09
N GLN A 25 20.69 -12.89 -2.97
CA GLN A 25 20.32 -12.22 -1.72
C GLN A 25 20.46 -10.70 -1.80
N GLY A 26 21.52 -10.21 -2.45
CA GLY A 26 21.71 -8.78 -2.69
C GLY A 26 20.57 -8.18 -3.52
N ALA A 27 20.19 -8.83 -4.62
CA ALA A 27 19.07 -8.42 -5.45
C ALA A 27 17.74 -8.44 -4.69
N LEU A 28 17.52 -9.45 -3.85
CA LEU A 28 16.34 -9.54 -2.99
C LEU A 28 16.28 -8.38 -1.98
N LEU A 29 17.38 -8.08 -1.32
CA LEU A 29 17.48 -6.97 -0.35
C LEU A 29 17.22 -5.62 -1.02
N THR A 30 17.85 -5.37 -2.18
CA THR A 30 17.66 -4.12 -2.92
C THR A 30 16.21 -3.92 -3.32
N ARG A 31 15.56 -4.96 -3.84
CA ARG A 31 14.11 -4.92 -4.17
C ARG A 31 13.23 -4.72 -2.93
N SER A 32 13.60 -5.34 -1.81
CA SER A 32 12.85 -5.20 -0.56
C SER A 32 12.95 -3.77 -0.02
N ILE A 33 14.14 -3.18 -0.02
CA ILE A 33 14.36 -1.79 0.38
C ILE A 33 13.59 -0.85 -0.55
N TYR A 34 13.74 -1.01 -1.86
CA TYR A 34 13.05 -0.19 -2.84
C TYR A 34 11.51 -0.30 -2.71
N GLY A 35 11.00 -1.53 -2.65
CA GLY A 35 9.58 -1.78 -2.43
C GLY A 35 9.09 -1.20 -1.11
N GLY A 36 9.90 -1.28 -0.05
CA GLY A 36 9.62 -0.67 1.24
C GLY A 36 9.55 0.85 1.19
N VAL A 37 10.50 1.52 0.51
CA VAL A 37 10.46 2.96 0.28
C VAL A 37 9.18 3.36 -0.45
N LEU A 38 8.86 2.71 -1.56
CA LEU A 38 7.64 2.99 -2.32
C LEU A 38 6.38 2.73 -1.49
N MET A 39 6.35 1.63 -0.70
CA MET A 39 5.25 1.33 0.20
C MET A 39 5.07 2.44 1.26
N GLY A 40 6.18 2.90 1.85
CA GLY A 40 6.17 3.99 2.83
C GLY A 40 5.62 5.29 2.24
N LEU A 41 6.11 5.68 1.07
CA LEU A 41 5.63 6.87 0.36
C LEU A 41 4.16 6.74 -0.04
N ALA A 42 3.73 5.58 -0.52
CA ALA A 42 2.34 5.33 -0.87
C ALA A 42 1.38 5.46 0.33
N ASN A 43 1.80 5.00 1.51
CA ASN A 43 0.98 5.10 2.72
C ASN A 43 0.80 6.52 3.25
N LEU A 44 1.62 7.47 2.78
CA LEU A 44 1.48 8.89 3.09
C LEU A 44 0.41 9.58 2.21
N VAL A 45 -0.05 8.92 1.16
CA VAL A 45 -0.95 9.51 0.17
C VAL A 45 -2.31 8.81 0.23
N PRO A 46 -3.39 9.56 0.49
CA PRO A 46 -4.73 9.00 0.41
C PRO A 46 -5.02 8.43 -0.98
N GLY A 47 -5.62 7.23 -1.03
CA GLY A 47 -6.00 6.59 -2.29
C GLY A 47 -4.95 5.68 -2.91
N ILE A 48 -3.71 5.65 -2.39
CA ILE A 48 -2.68 4.72 -2.83
C ILE A 48 -2.49 3.61 -1.80
N SER A 49 -2.30 2.39 -2.27
CA SER A 49 -2.02 1.23 -1.43
C SER A 49 -0.54 0.86 -1.46
N GLY A 50 0.04 0.63 -0.28
CA GLY A 50 1.40 0.11 -0.15
C GLY A 50 1.59 -1.25 -0.84
N GLY A 51 0.56 -2.10 -0.83
CA GLY A 51 0.57 -3.38 -1.55
C GLY A 51 0.73 -3.23 -3.06
N THR A 52 0.13 -2.19 -3.66
CA THR A 52 0.34 -1.85 -5.08
C THR A 52 1.81 -1.55 -5.39
N MET A 53 2.49 -0.83 -4.51
CA MET A 53 3.89 -0.48 -4.69
C MET A 53 4.81 -1.70 -4.52
N LEU A 54 4.48 -2.63 -3.63
CA LEU A 54 5.21 -3.90 -3.52
C LEU A 54 5.02 -4.79 -4.76
N LEU A 55 3.82 -4.76 -5.38
CA LEU A 55 3.60 -5.40 -6.69
C LEU A 55 4.48 -4.75 -7.77
N ALA A 56 4.49 -3.43 -7.84
CA ALA A 56 5.32 -2.68 -8.77
C ALA A 56 6.82 -2.99 -8.61
N ALA A 57 7.28 -3.16 -7.37
CA ALA A 57 8.65 -3.56 -7.06
C ALA A 57 8.94 -5.06 -7.31
N GLY A 58 7.95 -5.85 -7.73
CA GLY A 58 8.11 -7.29 -7.99
C GLY A 58 8.37 -8.15 -6.76
N ILE A 59 8.12 -7.62 -5.54
CA ILE A 59 8.42 -8.32 -4.28
C ILE A 59 7.17 -8.82 -3.56
N TYR A 60 6.00 -8.46 -4.02
CA TYR A 60 4.73 -8.74 -3.36
C TYR A 60 4.50 -10.22 -2.99
N PRO A 61 4.72 -11.22 -3.89
CA PRO A 61 4.56 -12.63 -3.52
C PRO A 61 5.51 -13.06 -2.39
N ARG A 62 6.76 -12.58 -2.42
CA ARG A 62 7.74 -12.87 -1.37
C ARG A 62 7.37 -12.21 -0.04
N PHE A 63 6.83 -11.00 -0.07
CA PHE A 63 6.32 -10.29 1.10
C PHE A 63 5.15 -11.03 1.75
N ILE A 64 4.17 -11.50 0.97
CA ILE A 64 3.04 -12.30 1.47
C ILE A 64 3.51 -13.63 2.06
N ASN A 65 4.48 -14.30 1.41
CA ASN A 65 5.09 -15.51 1.95
C ASN A 65 5.82 -15.24 3.27
N ALA A 66 6.55 -14.12 3.37
CA ALA A 66 7.25 -13.72 4.59
C ALA A 66 6.29 -13.45 5.76
N ILE A 67 5.17 -12.74 5.51
CA ILE A 67 4.09 -12.58 6.51
C ILE A 67 3.59 -13.95 6.97
N SER A 68 3.27 -14.86 6.04
CA SER A 68 2.78 -16.18 6.38
C SER A 68 3.78 -17.01 7.17
N ASP A 69 5.07 -16.94 6.83
CA ASP A 69 6.11 -17.66 7.56
C ASP A 69 6.23 -17.15 9.00
N VAL A 70 6.32 -15.82 9.17
CA VAL A 70 6.43 -15.20 10.51
C VAL A 70 5.19 -15.46 11.37
N THR A 71 3.99 -15.35 10.80
CA THR A 71 2.73 -15.59 11.52
C THR A 71 2.50 -17.06 11.88
N ARG A 72 3.19 -17.98 11.22
CA ARG A 72 3.23 -19.43 11.55
C ARG A 72 4.45 -19.81 12.37
N PHE A 73 5.17 -18.85 12.96
CA PHE A 73 6.39 -19.06 13.74
C PHE A 73 7.51 -19.78 12.99
N ARG A 74 7.54 -19.65 11.65
CA ARG A 74 8.61 -20.16 10.79
C ARG A 74 9.56 -19.03 10.44
N PHE A 75 10.52 -18.77 11.31
CA PHE A 75 11.49 -17.67 11.19
C PHE A 75 12.61 -18.02 10.20
N ARG A 76 12.28 -18.08 8.91
CA ARG A 76 13.29 -18.24 7.86
C ARG A 76 14.05 -16.94 7.66
N PHE A 77 15.36 -17.02 7.52
CA PHE A 77 16.21 -15.84 7.32
C PHE A 77 15.73 -14.95 6.17
N GLN A 78 15.39 -15.55 5.01
CA GLN A 78 14.87 -14.81 3.86
C GLN A 78 13.55 -14.08 4.16
N SER A 79 12.64 -14.71 4.90
CA SER A 79 11.36 -14.08 5.27
C SER A 79 11.57 -12.91 6.23
N LEU A 80 12.47 -13.06 7.21
CA LEU A 80 12.85 -11.97 8.12
C LEU A 80 13.57 -10.83 7.38
N LEU A 81 14.45 -11.16 6.43
CA LEU A 81 15.16 -10.18 5.61
C LEU A 81 14.17 -9.37 4.77
N VAL A 82 13.23 -10.02 4.07
CA VAL A 82 12.23 -9.33 3.25
C VAL A 82 11.33 -8.46 4.11
N LEU A 83 10.72 -9.03 5.16
CA LEU A 83 9.78 -8.30 6.01
C LEU A 83 10.48 -7.17 6.77
N GLY A 84 11.64 -7.45 7.36
CA GLY A 84 12.42 -6.46 8.10
C GLY A 84 12.90 -5.30 7.23
N SER A 85 13.44 -5.60 6.05
CA SER A 85 13.91 -4.56 5.11
C SER A 85 12.77 -3.72 4.54
N VAL A 86 11.62 -4.34 4.19
CA VAL A 86 10.44 -3.60 3.72
C VAL A 86 9.91 -2.68 4.81
N VAL A 87 9.70 -3.19 6.04
CA VAL A 87 9.16 -2.41 7.16
C VAL A 87 10.12 -1.29 7.57
N ALA A 88 11.42 -1.59 7.69
CA ALA A 88 12.43 -0.58 8.03
C ALA A 88 12.51 0.52 6.96
N ALA A 89 12.59 0.14 5.68
CA ALA A 89 12.66 1.10 4.58
C ALA A 89 11.38 1.94 4.47
N ALA A 90 10.20 1.35 4.67
CA ALA A 90 8.93 2.08 4.70
C ALA A 90 8.89 3.07 5.88
N GLY A 91 9.30 2.65 7.07
CA GLY A 91 9.38 3.53 8.25
C GLY A 91 10.32 4.71 8.03
N VAL A 92 11.53 4.47 7.50
CA VAL A 92 12.49 5.53 7.15
C VAL A 92 11.93 6.46 6.09
N ALA A 93 11.29 5.94 5.04
CA ALA A 93 10.69 6.75 3.99
C ALA A 93 9.56 7.64 4.54
N ILE A 94 8.70 7.11 5.41
CA ILE A 94 7.65 7.88 6.08
C ILE A 94 8.26 9.00 6.91
N LEU A 95 9.24 8.71 7.75
CA LEU A 95 9.85 9.71 8.63
C LEU A 95 10.55 10.84 7.86
N LEU A 96 11.24 10.50 6.76
CA LEU A 96 12.00 11.49 5.99
C LEU A 96 11.13 12.31 5.04
N PHE A 97 10.09 11.71 4.45
CA PHE A 97 9.36 12.31 3.33
C PHE A 97 7.92 12.70 3.66
N ALA A 98 7.41 12.42 4.86
CA ALA A 98 6.01 12.71 5.20
C ALA A 98 5.65 14.18 4.97
N GLY A 99 6.44 15.12 5.49
CA GLY A 99 6.18 16.56 5.33
C GLY A 99 6.28 17.02 3.88
N LEU A 100 7.33 16.58 3.17
CA LEU A 100 7.53 16.94 1.75
C LEU A 100 6.39 16.38 0.88
N LEU A 101 6.03 15.11 1.06
CA LEU A 101 5.01 14.48 0.24
C LEU A 101 3.62 15.05 0.54
N LYS A 102 3.32 15.34 1.81
CA LYS A 102 2.11 16.04 2.22
C LYS A 102 1.99 17.39 1.48
N SER A 103 3.02 18.22 1.52
CA SER A 103 3.05 19.51 0.81
C SER A 103 2.83 19.35 -0.69
N LEU A 104 3.58 18.46 -1.34
CA LEU A 104 3.45 18.22 -2.79
C LEU A 104 2.05 17.72 -3.18
N VAL A 105 1.44 16.84 -2.39
CA VAL A 105 0.09 16.31 -2.66
C VAL A 105 -0.98 17.36 -2.45
N VAL A 106 -0.81 18.27 -1.47
CA VAL A 106 -1.76 19.33 -1.20
C VAL A 106 -1.63 20.46 -2.23
N GLU A 107 -0.41 20.88 -2.56
CA GLU A 107 -0.17 22.03 -3.44
C GLU A 107 -0.17 21.69 -4.93
N HIS A 108 0.22 20.46 -5.28
CA HIS A 108 0.36 20.00 -6.67
C HIS A 108 -0.40 18.68 -6.90
N ARG A 109 -1.65 18.62 -6.46
CA ARG A 109 -2.46 17.39 -6.44
C ARG A 109 -2.51 16.70 -7.80
N TRP A 110 -2.86 17.42 -8.87
CA TRP A 110 -2.99 16.84 -10.20
C TRP A 110 -1.66 16.27 -10.74
N VAL A 111 -0.53 16.89 -10.41
CA VAL A 111 0.83 16.40 -10.78
C VAL A 111 1.12 15.09 -10.08
N MET A 112 0.94 15.08 -8.77
CA MET A 112 1.23 13.90 -7.93
C MET A 112 0.32 12.72 -8.27
N TYR A 113 -0.98 12.97 -8.42
CA TYR A 113 -1.94 11.92 -8.76
C TYR A 113 -1.68 11.35 -10.15
N SER A 114 -1.32 12.18 -11.13
CA SER A 114 -0.91 11.72 -12.46
C SER A 114 0.31 10.79 -12.39
N LEU A 115 1.34 11.19 -11.64
CA LEU A 115 2.52 10.36 -11.42
C LEU A 115 2.16 9.02 -10.74
N PHE A 116 1.31 9.05 -9.73
CA PHE A 116 0.88 7.85 -8.98
C PHE A 116 0.03 6.90 -9.82
N ILE A 117 -0.84 7.41 -10.69
CA ILE A 117 -1.54 6.58 -11.69
C ILE A 117 -0.51 5.83 -12.53
N GLY A 118 0.51 6.53 -13.02
CA GLY A 118 1.58 5.91 -13.80
C GLY A 118 2.35 4.83 -13.05
N LEU A 119 2.76 5.11 -11.81
CA LEU A 119 3.43 4.14 -10.94
C LEU A 119 2.56 2.90 -10.70
N THR A 120 1.27 3.09 -10.46
CA THR A 120 0.29 2.01 -10.26
C THR A 120 0.11 1.18 -11.53
N LEU A 121 -0.11 1.83 -12.68
CA LEU A 121 -0.26 1.16 -13.97
C LEU A 121 1.00 0.40 -14.40
N GLY A 122 2.18 0.82 -13.96
CA GLY A 122 3.43 0.11 -14.20
C GLY A 122 3.49 -1.28 -13.56
N GLY A 123 2.69 -1.55 -12.52
CA GLY A 123 2.51 -2.90 -11.95
C GLY A 123 1.60 -3.82 -12.77
N VAL A 124 0.75 -3.25 -13.65
CA VAL A 124 -0.21 -4.02 -14.46
C VAL A 124 0.46 -5.05 -15.36
N PRO A 125 1.53 -4.74 -16.12
CA PRO A 125 2.20 -5.74 -16.97
C PRO A 125 2.72 -6.94 -16.21
N LEU A 126 3.22 -6.74 -14.97
CA LEU A 126 3.71 -7.82 -14.13
C LEU A 126 2.57 -8.76 -13.72
N VAL A 127 1.50 -8.22 -13.15
CA VAL A 127 0.34 -9.00 -12.73
C VAL A 127 -0.32 -9.69 -13.93
N TYR A 128 -0.43 -9.00 -15.07
CA TYR A 128 -0.99 -9.54 -16.30
C TYR A 128 -0.18 -10.75 -16.82
N LYS A 129 1.15 -10.69 -16.79
CA LYS A 129 2.00 -11.84 -17.14
C LYS A 129 1.73 -13.03 -16.22
N MET A 130 1.53 -12.79 -14.91
CA MET A 130 1.26 -13.84 -13.92
C MET A 130 -0.14 -14.47 -14.08
N VAL A 131 -1.12 -13.72 -14.60
CA VAL A 131 -2.51 -14.19 -14.83
C VAL A 131 -2.61 -15.05 -16.10
N LYS A 132 -1.74 -14.84 -17.07
CA LYS A 132 -1.80 -15.58 -18.36
C LYS A 132 -1.62 -17.11 -18.19
N PRO A 133 -2.38 -17.93 -18.94
CA PRO A 133 -3.45 -17.55 -19.90
C PRO A 133 -4.71 -17.06 -19.19
N LEU A 134 -5.39 -16.08 -19.77
CA LEU A 134 -6.63 -15.52 -19.22
C LEU A 134 -7.75 -16.57 -19.24
N SER A 135 -8.26 -16.92 -18.08
CA SER A 135 -9.44 -17.78 -17.93
C SER A 135 -10.70 -16.95 -17.66
N ALA A 136 -11.88 -17.50 -17.94
CA ALA A 136 -13.13 -16.85 -17.57
C ALA A 136 -13.21 -16.53 -16.07
N ARG A 137 -12.62 -17.38 -15.21
CA ARG A 137 -12.57 -17.17 -13.75
C ARG A 137 -11.72 -15.95 -13.39
N SER A 138 -10.56 -15.76 -14.04
CA SER A 138 -9.70 -14.60 -13.79
C SER A 138 -10.34 -13.30 -14.30
N ILE A 139 -11.03 -13.33 -15.44
CA ILE A 139 -11.74 -12.16 -15.98
C ILE A 139 -12.90 -11.75 -15.08
N VAL A 140 -13.74 -12.70 -14.66
CA VAL A 140 -14.86 -12.41 -13.74
C VAL A 140 -14.35 -11.86 -12.41
N ALA A 141 -13.31 -12.47 -11.84
CA ALA A 141 -12.70 -11.98 -10.60
C ALA A 141 -12.11 -10.57 -10.76
N ALA A 142 -11.47 -10.28 -11.89
CA ALA A 142 -10.96 -8.96 -12.21
C ALA A 142 -12.09 -7.92 -12.34
N ALA A 143 -13.18 -8.26 -13.04
CA ALA A 143 -14.33 -7.38 -13.21
C ALA A 143 -15.02 -7.07 -11.86
N LEU A 144 -15.22 -8.08 -11.01
CA LEU A 144 -15.81 -7.89 -9.68
C LEU A 144 -14.92 -7.02 -8.78
N ALA A 145 -13.62 -7.28 -8.77
CA ALA A 145 -12.65 -6.51 -7.97
C ALA A 145 -12.52 -5.07 -8.49
N PHE A 146 -12.50 -4.86 -9.80
CA PHE A 146 -12.55 -3.54 -10.42
C PHE A 146 -13.82 -2.79 -10.04
N GLY A 147 -14.98 -3.45 -10.18
CA GLY A 147 -16.28 -2.87 -9.80
C GLY A 147 -16.37 -2.49 -8.33
N SER A 148 -15.77 -3.30 -7.43
CA SER A 148 -15.71 -2.97 -6.00
C SER A 148 -14.88 -1.71 -5.73
N MET A 149 -13.76 -1.53 -6.45
CA MET A 149 -12.93 -0.31 -6.33
C MET A 149 -13.64 0.93 -6.87
N VAL A 150 -14.34 0.80 -8.00
CA VAL A 150 -15.19 1.88 -8.51
C VAL A 150 -16.28 2.24 -7.49
N GLY A 151 -16.94 1.24 -6.92
CA GLY A 151 -17.94 1.45 -5.87
C GLY A 151 -17.37 2.20 -4.66
N LEU A 152 -16.20 1.80 -4.18
CA LEU A 152 -15.49 2.48 -3.10
C LEU A 152 -15.12 3.93 -3.47
N ALA A 153 -14.62 4.17 -4.69
CA ALA A 153 -14.28 5.51 -5.15
C ALA A 153 -15.52 6.42 -5.23
N LEU A 154 -16.65 5.90 -5.71
CA LEU A 154 -17.92 6.63 -5.72
C LEU A 154 -18.43 6.93 -4.30
N MET A 155 -18.39 5.97 -3.39
CA MET A 155 -18.78 6.18 -1.98
C MET A 155 -17.91 7.28 -1.34
N GLN A 156 -16.62 7.31 -1.63
CA GLN A 156 -15.72 8.37 -1.19
C GLN A 156 -16.13 9.73 -1.76
N GLN A 157 -16.42 9.78 -3.06
CA GLN A 157 -16.82 11.01 -3.75
C GLN A 157 -18.12 11.60 -3.17
N TYR A 158 -19.08 10.74 -2.80
CA TYR A 158 -20.35 11.17 -2.19
C TYR A 158 -20.26 11.40 -0.68
N GLY A 159 -19.06 11.31 -0.09
CA GLY A 159 -18.85 11.56 1.34
C GLY A 159 -19.57 10.56 2.25
N ILE A 160 -19.82 9.35 1.78
CA ILE A 160 -20.49 8.31 2.58
C ILE A 160 -19.50 7.86 3.68
N ALA A 161 -19.77 8.27 4.90
CA ALA A 161 -19.02 7.87 6.08
C ALA A 161 -19.95 7.12 7.06
N GLY A 162 -19.40 6.12 7.76
CA GLY A 162 -20.13 5.42 8.81
C GLY A 162 -20.29 6.27 10.08
N SER A 163 -21.37 6.06 10.82
CA SER A 163 -21.52 6.58 12.18
C SER A 163 -20.63 5.76 13.12
N GLY A 164 -19.50 6.32 13.56
CA GLY A 164 -18.52 5.62 14.39
C GLY A 164 -19.07 5.17 15.75
N SER A 165 -18.85 3.91 16.09
CA SER A 165 -19.08 3.38 17.44
C SER A 165 -17.74 3.27 18.17
N LYS A 166 -17.65 3.80 19.39
CA LYS A 166 -16.45 3.70 20.24
C LYS A 166 -16.30 2.34 20.93
N SER A 167 -16.98 1.29 20.43
CA SER A 167 -16.89 -0.03 21.05
C SER A 167 -15.52 -0.67 20.77
N PHE A 168 -15.03 -1.44 21.76
CA PHE A 168 -13.77 -2.20 21.64
C PHE A 168 -13.75 -3.08 20.37
N ILE A 169 -14.85 -3.79 20.08
CA ILE A 169 -14.96 -4.67 18.91
C ILE A 169 -14.84 -3.86 17.62
N MET A 170 -15.47 -2.69 17.53
CA MET A 170 -15.39 -1.86 16.33
C MET A 170 -13.98 -1.31 16.10
N MET A 171 -13.24 -0.98 17.16
CA MET A 171 -11.82 -0.60 17.06
C MET A 171 -10.96 -1.76 16.58
N VAL A 172 -11.24 -3.01 17.02
CA VAL A 172 -10.57 -4.22 16.50
C VAL A 172 -10.88 -4.41 15.01
N VAL A 173 -12.17 -4.28 14.62
CA VAL A 173 -12.57 -4.38 13.20
C VAL A 173 -11.90 -3.30 12.35
N ALA A 174 -11.80 -2.09 12.86
CA ALA A 174 -11.12 -0.99 12.17
C ALA A 174 -9.61 -1.27 11.98
N GLY A 175 -8.93 -1.75 13.04
CA GLY A 175 -7.53 -2.16 12.93
C GLY A 175 -7.31 -3.28 11.90
N LEU A 176 -8.21 -4.28 11.89
CA LEU A 176 -8.21 -5.36 10.91
C LEU A 176 -8.42 -4.82 9.48
N ALA A 177 -9.40 -3.94 9.28
CA ALA A 177 -9.66 -3.34 7.97
C ALA A 177 -8.47 -2.51 7.46
N GLY A 178 -7.87 -1.68 8.33
CA GLY A 178 -6.69 -0.89 7.99
C GLY A 178 -5.50 -1.74 7.57
N ALA A 179 -5.18 -2.78 8.34
CA ALA A 179 -4.10 -3.72 8.02
C ALA A 179 -4.37 -4.51 6.73
N SER A 180 -5.63 -4.94 6.52
CA SER A 180 -6.04 -5.61 5.29
C SER A 180 -5.81 -4.76 4.05
N ALA A 181 -6.14 -3.48 4.13
CA ALA A 181 -5.93 -2.54 3.05
C ALA A 181 -4.44 -2.30 2.74
N MET A 182 -3.57 -2.35 3.74
CA MET A 182 -2.12 -2.24 3.52
C MET A 182 -1.55 -3.44 2.76
N ILE A 183 -2.14 -4.63 2.95
CA ILE A 183 -1.73 -5.87 2.29
C ILE A 183 -2.35 -5.96 0.89
N LEU A 184 -3.64 -5.61 0.75
CA LEU A 184 -4.35 -5.72 -0.52
C LEU A 184 -3.96 -4.56 -1.46
N PRO A 185 -3.52 -4.85 -2.70
CA PRO A 185 -3.23 -3.78 -3.66
C PRO A 185 -4.50 -3.00 -4.02
N GLY A 186 -4.36 -1.70 -4.16
CA GLY A 186 -5.42 -0.82 -4.62
C GLY A 186 -6.42 -0.37 -3.55
N VAL A 187 -6.41 -0.95 -2.35
CA VAL A 187 -7.35 -0.58 -1.28
C VAL A 187 -6.72 0.45 -0.35
N SER A 188 -7.40 1.58 -0.12
CA SER A 188 -6.98 2.62 0.82
C SER A 188 -7.44 2.32 2.24
N GLY A 189 -6.49 2.19 3.18
CA GLY A 189 -6.78 1.95 4.60
C GLY A 189 -7.52 3.11 5.25
N GLY A 190 -7.09 4.33 4.99
CA GLY A 190 -7.74 5.52 5.53
C GLY A 190 -9.20 5.63 5.11
N TYR A 191 -9.50 5.29 3.86
CA TYR A 191 -10.87 5.29 3.38
C TYR A 191 -11.75 4.21 4.05
N LEU A 192 -11.21 2.99 4.23
CA LEU A 192 -11.96 1.96 4.97
C LEU A 192 -12.28 2.39 6.40
N LEU A 193 -11.33 3.07 7.06
CA LEU A 193 -11.56 3.62 8.40
C LEU A 193 -12.62 4.71 8.40
N LEU A 194 -12.66 5.59 7.38
CA LEU A 194 -13.71 6.59 7.20
C LEU A 194 -15.07 5.94 7.00
N LEU A 195 -15.14 4.92 6.13
CA LEU A 195 -16.37 4.16 5.87
C LEU A 195 -16.93 3.50 7.14
N LEU A 196 -16.03 3.01 8.00
CA LEU A 196 -16.41 2.44 9.31
C LEU A 196 -16.70 3.52 10.37
N GLY A 197 -16.50 4.81 10.06
CA GLY A 197 -16.62 5.91 11.01
C GLY A 197 -15.52 5.91 12.10
N GLN A 198 -14.44 5.18 11.89
CA GLN A 198 -13.39 5.00 12.90
C GLN A 198 -12.13 5.84 12.67
N TYR A 199 -12.06 6.57 11.56
CA TYR A 199 -10.88 7.37 11.21
C TYR A 199 -10.59 8.44 12.28
N VAL A 200 -11.55 9.31 12.58
CA VAL A 200 -11.40 10.37 13.58
C VAL A 200 -11.20 9.82 15.00
N PRO A 201 -12.02 8.85 15.50
CA PRO A 201 -11.79 8.26 16.80
C PRO A 201 -10.40 7.67 17.00
N ILE A 202 -9.85 7.00 15.95
CA ILE A 202 -8.51 6.40 16.01
C ILE A 202 -7.42 7.47 16.04
N LEU A 203 -7.48 8.46 15.14
CA LEU A 203 -6.48 9.54 15.12
C LEU A 203 -6.48 10.33 16.42
N GLY A 204 -7.65 10.76 16.89
CA GLY A 204 -7.77 11.48 18.15
C GLY A 204 -7.30 10.67 19.37
N GLY A 205 -7.51 9.35 19.36
CA GLY A 205 -6.98 8.47 20.39
C GLY A 205 -5.45 8.36 20.35
N ILE A 206 -4.86 8.25 19.16
CA ILE A 206 -3.40 8.21 18.97
C ILE A 206 -2.77 9.55 19.39
N ASP A 207 -3.39 10.68 19.07
CA ASP A 207 -2.87 11.99 19.44
C ASP A 207 -2.90 12.20 20.96
N ARG A 208 -4.02 11.88 21.64
CA ARG A 208 -4.10 11.91 23.11
C ARG A 208 -3.05 11.01 23.74
N PHE A 209 -2.84 9.82 23.21
CA PHE A 209 -1.78 8.90 23.68
C PHE A 209 -0.39 9.50 23.52
N LYS A 210 -0.09 10.08 22.34
CA LYS A 210 1.18 10.77 22.08
C LYS A 210 1.44 11.92 23.05
N ASP A 211 0.43 12.75 23.28
CA ASP A 211 0.57 13.95 24.12
C ASP A 211 0.75 13.56 25.60
N ALA A 212 0.04 12.54 26.07
CA ALA A 212 0.26 11.99 27.41
C ALA A 212 1.69 11.43 27.58
N LEU A 213 2.23 10.74 26.55
CA LEU A 213 3.62 10.24 26.60
C LEU A 213 4.64 11.39 26.59
N LYS A 214 4.42 12.43 25.79
CA LYS A 214 5.29 13.64 25.80
C LYS A 214 5.28 14.33 27.15
N ALA A 215 4.10 14.44 27.79
CA ALA A 215 3.93 14.96 29.13
C ALA A 215 4.46 14.05 30.24
N ARG A 216 4.86 12.80 29.90
CA ARG A 216 5.23 11.73 30.84
C ARG A 216 4.14 11.40 31.87
N ASP A 217 2.89 11.63 31.50
CA ASP A 217 1.73 11.32 32.31
C ASP A 217 1.17 9.94 31.92
N LEU A 218 1.63 8.93 32.65
CA LEU A 218 1.19 7.54 32.42
C LEU A 218 -0.27 7.32 32.76
N SER A 219 -0.84 8.11 33.67
CA SER A 219 -2.26 7.99 34.03
C SER A 219 -3.16 8.52 32.89
N ALA A 220 -2.79 9.65 32.30
CA ALA A 220 -3.48 10.19 31.11
C ALA A 220 -3.31 9.29 29.85
N ALA A 221 -2.19 8.55 29.76
CA ALA A 221 -1.95 7.63 28.65
C ALA A 221 -2.81 6.35 28.73
N MET A 222 -3.30 5.96 29.92
CA MET A 222 -3.97 4.67 30.13
C MET A 222 -5.32 4.59 29.38
N GLU A 223 -6.14 5.63 29.42
CA GLU A 223 -7.44 5.65 28.73
C GLU A 223 -7.29 5.45 27.22
N PRO A 224 -6.53 6.29 26.47
CA PRO A 224 -6.39 6.10 25.03
C PRO A 224 -5.65 4.80 24.67
N SER A 225 -4.79 4.28 25.56
CA SER A 225 -4.13 2.98 25.36
C SER A 225 -5.14 1.84 25.32
N LEU A 226 -6.06 1.79 26.28
CA LEU A 226 -7.02 0.70 26.40
C LEU A 226 -8.22 0.85 25.46
N SER A 227 -8.65 2.10 25.20
CA SER A 227 -9.83 2.38 24.37
C SER A 227 -9.55 2.38 22.88
N VAL A 228 -8.30 2.70 22.45
CA VAL A 228 -7.95 2.85 21.03
C VAL A 228 -6.72 2.03 20.65
N VAL A 229 -5.55 2.30 21.28
CA VAL A 229 -4.28 1.73 20.79
C VAL A 229 -4.27 0.21 20.89
N LEU A 230 -4.71 -0.34 22.01
CA LEU A 230 -4.76 -1.80 22.23
C LEU A 230 -5.75 -2.50 21.29
N PRO A 231 -7.03 -2.13 21.19
CA PRO A 231 -7.96 -2.82 20.32
C PRO A 231 -7.61 -2.65 18.84
N VAL A 232 -7.16 -1.47 18.39
CA VAL A 232 -6.67 -1.27 17.02
C VAL A 232 -5.43 -2.12 16.77
N GLY A 233 -4.48 -2.17 17.71
CA GLY A 233 -3.30 -3.01 17.62
C GLY A 233 -3.63 -4.51 17.49
N ILE A 234 -4.57 -5.01 18.29
CA ILE A 234 -5.09 -6.39 18.16
C ILE A 234 -5.67 -6.59 16.76
N GLY A 235 -6.49 -5.65 16.29
CA GLY A 235 -7.09 -5.69 14.95
C GLY A 235 -6.03 -5.73 13.84
N VAL A 236 -4.99 -4.92 13.95
CA VAL A 236 -3.86 -4.90 12.99
C VAL A 236 -3.16 -6.26 12.95
N VAL A 237 -2.83 -6.84 14.10
CA VAL A 237 -2.21 -8.17 14.16
C VAL A 237 -3.12 -9.22 13.54
N LEU A 238 -4.41 -9.23 13.87
CA LEU A 238 -5.39 -10.14 13.27
C LEU A 238 -5.51 -9.93 11.77
N GLY A 239 -5.54 -8.70 11.29
CA GLY A 239 -5.60 -8.36 9.86
C GLY A 239 -4.40 -8.90 9.11
N VAL A 240 -3.19 -8.68 9.64
CA VAL A 240 -1.95 -9.20 9.04
C VAL A 240 -1.96 -10.73 9.01
N VAL A 241 -2.32 -11.37 10.12
CA VAL A 241 -2.36 -12.85 10.21
C VAL A 241 -3.42 -13.44 9.30
N VAL A 242 -4.66 -12.96 9.38
CA VAL A 242 -5.79 -13.53 8.65
C VAL A 242 -5.67 -13.24 7.16
N VAL A 243 -5.50 -11.96 6.79
CA VAL A 243 -5.50 -11.58 5.36
C VAL A 243 -4.22 -12.01 4.67
N GLY A 244 -3.07 -11.93 5.32
CA GLY A 244 -1.81 -12.42 4.76
C GLY A 244 -1.84 -13.93 4.48
N ASN A 245 -2.32 -14.73 5.44
CA ASN A 245 -2.44 -16.18 5.24
C ASN A 245 -3.57 -16.57 4.27
N LEU A 246 -4.71 -15.85 4.31
CA LEU A 246 -5.80 -16.05 3.36
C LEU A 246 -5.33 -15.78 1.94
N LEU A 247 -4.63 -14.67 1.72
CA LEU A 247 -4.11 -14.32 0.40
C LEU A 247 -3.08 -15.33 -0.10
N LYS A 248 -2.19 -15.79 0.78
CA LYS A 248 -1.26 -16.88 0.44
C LYS A 248 -2.02 -18.12 0.02
N TRP A 249 -3.00 -18.57 0.82
CA TRP A 249 -3.83 -19.75 0.51
C TRP A 249 -4.57 -19.59 -0.82
N LEU A 250 -5.13 -18.39 -1.08
CA LEU A 250 -5.80 -18.08 -2.35
C LEU A 250 -4.82 -18.16 -3.54
N LEU A 251 -3.61 -17.62 -3.39
CA LEU A 251 -2.57 -17.69 -4.43
C LEU A 251 -2.07 -19.11 -4.68
N GLU A 252 -2.08 -20.00 -3.66
CA GLU A 252 -1.68 -21.39 -3.79
C GLU A 252 -2.80 -22.28 -4.37
N LYS A 253 -4.06 -22.07 -3.96
CA LYS A 253 -5.19 -22.93 -4.31
C LYS A 253 -6.08 -22.41 -5.43
N HIS A 254 -6.21 -21.09 -5.54
CA HIS A 254 -7.08 -20.38 -6.48
C HIS A 254 -6.31 -19.29 -7.22
N ARG A 255 -5.13 -19.63 -7.73
CA ARG A 255 -4.17 -18.67 -8.30
C ARG A 255 -4.79 -17.78 -9.39
N GLU A 256 -5.48 -18.37 -10.37
CA GLU A 256 -6.05 -17.63 -11.50
C GLU A 256 -7.06 -16.55 -11.09
N PRO A 257 -8.13 -16.87 -10.33
CA PRO A 257 -9.08 -15.83 -9.92
C PRO A 257 -8.47 -14.83 -8.94
N THR A 258 -7.52 -15.27 -8.09
CA THR A 258 -6.83 -14.35 -7.16
C THR A 258 -5.99 -13.32 -7.90
N LEU A 259 -5.18 -13.75 -8.87
CA LEU A 259 -4.39 -12.84 -9.69
C LEU A 259 -5.29 -11.95 -10.56
N GLY A 260 -6.42 -12.48 -11.05
CA GLY A 260 -7.45 -11.70 -11.72
C GLY A 260 -8.01 -10.60 -10.81
N ALA A 261 -8.38 -10.95 -9.57
CA ALA A 261 -8.86 -9.98 -8.59
C ALA A 261 -7.80 -8.91 -8.27
N LEU A 262 -6.52 -9.29 -8.05
CA LEU A 262 -5.44 -8.34 -7.83
C LEU A 262 -5.27 -7.37 -9.03
N LEU A 263 -5.38 -7.88 -10.26
CA LEU A 263 -5.36 -7.06 -11.47
C LEU A 263 -6.54 -6.08 -11.50
N GLY A 264 -7.73 -6.54 -11.15
CA GLY A 264 -8.94 -5.70 -11.07
C GLY A 264 -8.83 -4.60 -10.01
N LEU A 265 -8.33 -4.94 -8.81
CA LEU A 265 -8.06 -3.97 -7.75
C LEU A 265 -7.05 -2.91 -8.22
N LEU A 266 -5.97 -3.34 -8.86
CA LEU A 266 -4.91 -2.46 -9.36
C LEU A 266 -5.42 -1.48 -10.42
N LEU A 267 -6.20 -1.96 -11.38
CA LEU A 267 -6.83 -1.11 -12.40
C LEU A 267 -7.89 -0.19 -11.80
N GLY A 268 -8.73 -0.71 -10.91
CA GLY A 268 -9.80 0.05 -10.27
C GLY A 268 -9.30 1.17 -9.36
N SER A 269 -8.15 0.97 -8.70
CA SER A 269 -7.56 2.00 -7.82
C SER A 269 -7.18 3.28 -8.55
N THR A 270 -6.87 3.21 -9.85
CA THR A 270 -6.54 4.40 -10.65
C THR A 270 -7.72 5.35 -10.83
N ILE A 271 -8.96 4.85 -10.71
CA ILE A 271 -10.17 5.68 -10.80
C ILE A 271 -10.29 6.60 -9.58
N GLY A 272 -9.96 6.10 -8.39
CA GLY A 272 -9.94 6.90 -7.16
C GLY A 272 -8.83 7.97 -7.15
N LEU A 273 -7.84 7.84 -8.04
CA LEU A 273 -6.73 8.78 -8.21
C LEU A 273 -6.99 9.80 -9.33
N TRP A 274 -8.26 10.08 -9.69
CA TRP A 274 -8.54 11.06 -10.75
C TRP A 274 -7.78 12.37 -10.49
N PRO A 275 -6.90 12.84 -11.40
CA PRO A 275 -5.95 13.90 -11.08
C PRO A 275 -6.57 15.29 -11.05
N PHE A 276 -7.62 15.54 -11.85
CA PHE A 276 -8.20 16.88 -12.04
C PHE A 276 -9.26 17.17 -10.97
N GLN A 277 -8.78 17.28 -9.73
CA GLN A 277 -9.56 17.64 -8.55
C GLN A 277 -8.73 18.53 -7.64
N ASP A 278 -9.35 19.59 -7.12
CA ASP A 278 -8.74 20.53 -6.19
C ASP A 278 -9.48 20.57 -4.86
N GLY A 279 -8.76 20.90 -3.80
CA GLY A 279 -9.34 21.10 -2.48
C GLY A 279 -10.12 22.41 -2.43
N VAL A 280 -11.37 22.35 -1.96
CA VAL A 280 -12.22 23.51 -1.74
C VAL A 280 -12.19 23.85 -0.26
N ALA A 281 -11.93 25.14 0.05
CA ALA A 281 -11.90 25.60 1.44
C ALA A 281 -13.25 25.31 2.13
N PRO A 282 -13.22 24.76 3.35
CA PRO A 282 -14.43 24.43 4.09
C PRO A 282 -15.24 25.67 4.40
N GLN A 283 -16.56 25.51 4.46
CA GLN A 283 -17.50 26.53 4.90
C GLN A 283 -18.13 26.10 6.23
N ILE A 284 -18.56 27.08 7.02
CA ILE A 284 -19.30 26.79 8.27
C ILE A 284 -20.58 26.02 7.92
N GLY A 285 -20.82 24.91 8.61
CA GLY A 285 -21.91 23.97 8.33
C GLY A 285 -21.52 22.80 7.41
N ASP A 286 -20.32 22.81 6.81
CA ASP A 286 -19.79 21.64 6.12
C ASP A 286 -19.55 20.49 7.08
N THR A 287 -19.58 19.27 6.55
CA THR A 287 -19.20 18.08 7.33
C THR A 287 -17.87 17.54 6.78
N ILE A 288 -16.83 17.56 7.61
CA ILE A 288 -15.50 17.03 7.28
C ILE A 288 -15.14 15.92 8.26
N LYS A 289 -14.83 14.74 7.74
CA LYS A 289 -14.51 13.55 8.53
C LYS A 289 -15.60 13.19 9.57
N GLY A 290 -16.86 13.52 9.28
CA GLY A 290 -17.98 13.24 10.17
C GLY A 290 -18.17 14.26 11.31
N GLN A 291 -17.44 15.38 11.27
CA GLN A 291 -17.60 16.52 12.18
C GLN A 291 -18.12 17.73 11.42
N GLU A 292 -19.04 18.47 12.02
CA GLU A 292 -19.55 19.72 11.47
C GLU A 292 -18.50 20.84 11.67
N VAL A 293 -18.24 21.58 10.61
CA VAL A 293 -17.34 22.73 10.61
C VAL A 293 -17.99 23.89 11.28
N THR A 294 -17.41 24.38 12.36
CA THR A 294 -17.86 25.57 13.11
C THR A 294 -16.87 26.72 12.91
N ALA A 295 -17.26 27.93 13.33
CA ALA A 295 -16.37 29.09 13.29
C ALA A 295 -15.08 28.91 14.14
N GLU A 296 -15.12 28.04 15.14
CA GLU A 296 -13.99 27.74 16.03
C GLU A 296 -13.04 26.70 15.43
N THR A 297 -13.57 25.77 14.61
CA THR A 297 -12.80 24.65 14.07
C THR A 297 -12.32 24.83 12.64
N ILE A 298 -12.84 25.84 11.92
CA ILE A 298 -12.53 26.05 10.48
C ILE A 298 -11.05 26.31 10.21
N ASP A 299 -10.38 27.04 11.10
CA ASP A 299 -8.94 27.37 10.97
C ASP A 299 -8.03 26.19 11.37
N GLU A 300 -8.56 25.21 12.08
CA GLU A 300 -7.83 24.01 12.51
C GLU A 300 -7.87 22.89 11.47
N ILE A 301 -8.67 23.04 10.39
CA ILE A 301 -8.83 22.03 9.36
C ILE A 301 -7.64 22.07 8.39
N ASP A 302 -6.84 21.04 8.43
CA ASP A 302 -5.73 20.85 7.50
C ASP A 302 -6.22 20.84 6.04
N LYS A 303 -5.49 21.49 5.12
CA LYS A 303 -5.82 21.52 3.68
C LYS A 303 -5.93 20.12 3.05
N GLU A 304 -5.29 19.11 3.63
CA GLU A 304 -5.40 17.72 3.16
C GLU A 304 -6.80 17.12 3.39
N ASP A 305 -7.54 17.67 4.35
CA ASP A 305 -8.87 17.23 4.74
C ASP A 305 -10.00 17.95 4.02
N TRP A 306 -9.67 18.95 3.21
CA TRP A 306 -10.65 19.72 2.44
C TRP A 306 -11.40 18.82 1.47
N LYS A 307 -12.69 19.09 1.27
CA LYS A 307 -13.47 18.47 0.20
C LYS A 307 -12.81 18.73 -1.14
N THR A 308 -12.90 17.78 -2.04
CA THR A 308 -12.34 17.92 -3.39
C THR A 308 -13.44 18.08 -4.42
N GLU A 309 -13.25 19.00 -5.35
CA GLU A 309 -14.14 19.20 -6.49
C GLU A 309 -13.38 18.98 -7.80
N PHE A 310 -14.09 18.46 -8.80
CA PHE A 310 -13.50 18.23 -10.11
C PHE A 310 -13.44 19.55 -10.89
N PHE A 311 -12.32 19.75 -11.57
CA PHE A 311 -12.17 20.87 -12.50
C PHE A 311 -11.86 20.36 -13.92
N SER A 312 -12.17 21.21 -14.93
CA SER A 312 -11.83 20.93 -16.32
C SER A 312 -10.38 21.34 -16.59
N PRO A 313 -9.48 20.38 -16.96
CA PRO A 313 -8.08 20.70 -17.20
C PRO A 313 -7.89 21.53 -18.45
N SER A 314 -6.90 22.43 -18.44
CA SER A 314 -6.39 23.05 -19.64
C SER A 314 -5.69 22.01 -20.55
N ALA A 315 -5.50 22.31 -21.82
CA ALA A 315 -4.77 21.43 -22.75
C ALA A 315 -3.34 21.13 -22.25
N THR A 316 -2.68 22.12 -21.65
CA THR A 316 -1.35 21.94 -21.05
C THR A 316 -1.38 21.00 -19.86
N GLN A 317 -2.34 21.14 -18.94
CA GLN A 317 -2.48 20.24 -17.80
C GLN A 317 -2.78 18.81 -18.24
N ALA A 318 -3.68 18.64 -19.21
CA ALA A 318 -4.00 17.32 -19.75
C ALA A 318 -2.78 16.66 -20.42
N GLY A 319 -2.02 17.40 -21.23
CA GLY A 319 -0.80 16.91 -21.85
C GLY A 319 0.29 16.57 -20.86
N SER A 320 0.52 17.44 -19.85
CA SER A 320 1.49 17.20 -18.79
C SER A 320 1.08 16.03 -17.90
N SER A 321 -0.21 15.85 -17.63
CA SER A 321 -0.73 14.69 -16.88
C SER A 321 -0.40 13.38 -17.61
N VAL A 322 -0.63 13.31 -18.91
CA VAL A 322 -0.25 12.12 -19.72
C VAL A 322 1.25 11.88 -19.64
N ALA A 323 2.08 12.91 -19.76
CA ALA A 323 3.54 12.77 -19.65
C ALA A 323 3.97 12.23 -18.27
N LEU A 324 3.36 12.71 -17.18
CA LEU A 324 3.60 12.24 -15.81
C LEU A 324 3.15 10.80 -15.60
N VAL A 325 2.01 10.40 -16.17
CA VAL A 325 1.55 9.00 -16.17
C VAL A 325 2.57 8.11 -16.89
N LEU A 326 3.05 8.52 -18.06
CA LEU A 326 4.07 7.78 -18.80
C LEU A 326 5.40 7.72 -18.05
N LEU A 327 5.79 8.79 -17.38
CA LEU A 327 6.97 8.83 -16.52
C LEU A 327 6.85 7.83 -15.36
N GLY A 328 5.76 7.86 -14.61
CA GLY A 328 5.50 6.93 -13.51
C GLY A 328 5.49 5.46 -13.96
N LEU A 329 4.82 5.18 -15.09
CA LEU A 329 4.80 3.87 -15.72
C LEU A 329 6.21 3.43 -16.13
N GLY A 330 6.99 4.32 -16.75
CA GLY A 330 8.37 4.07 -17.13
C GLY A 330 9.29 3.77 -15.94
N ILE A 331 9.15 4.53 -14.84
CA ILE A 331 9.88 4.29 -13.59
C ILE A 331 9.59 2.87 -13.07
N THR A 332 8.32 2.49 -12.94
CA THR A 332 7.94 1.18 -12.42
C THR A 332 8.40 0.04 -13.31
N ILE A 333 8.24 0.15 -14.63
CA ILE A 333 8.73 -0.87 -15.58
C ILE A 333 10.25 -0.93 -15.54
N GLY A 334 10.94 0.21 -15.50
CA GLY A 334 12.40 0.26 -15.41
C GLY A 334 12.92 -0.47 -14.19
N VAL A 335 12.32 -0.22 -13.03
CA VAL A 335 12.67 -0.90 -11.77
C VAL A 335 12.36 -2.40 -11.82
N SER A 336 11.23 -2.79 -12.38
CA SER A 336 10.89 -4.21 -12.52
C SER A 336 11.90 -4.96 -13.38
N ARG A 337 12.48 -4.30 -14.39
CA ARG A 337 13.53 -4.87 -15.26
C ARG A 337 14.90 -4.93 -14.58
N LEU A 338 15.29 -3.89 -13.83
CA LEU A 338 16.54 -3.87 -13.06
C LEU A 338 16.59 -4.96 -11.99
N GLY A 339 15.41 -5.38 -11.55
CA GLY A 339 15.26 -6.47 -10.60
C GLY A 339 15.50 -7.88 -11.15
N GLY A 340 15.83 -8.08 -12.42
CA GLY A 340 16.06 -9.40 -13.05
C GLY A 340 14.75 -10.19 -13.25
N GLU A 341 14.55 -10.69 -14.46
CA GLU A 341 13.54 -11.70 -14.74
C GLU A 341 13.95 -13.02 -14.07
N GLU A 342 13.14 -13.55 -13.19
CA GLU A 342 13.00 -14.98 -12.96
C GLU A 342 11.56 -15.40 -13.29
#